data_195ee4c3948967f59e5091513ee8d94b
#
_entry.id   195ee4c3948967f59e5091513ee8d94b
#
_cell.length_a   1.000
_cell.length_b   1.000
_cell.length_c   1.000
_cell.angle_alpha   90.00
_cell.angle_beta   90.00
_cell.angle_gamma   90.00
#
_symmetry.space_group_name_H-M   'P 1'
#
loop_
_entity.id
_entity.type
_entity.pdbx_description
1 polymer ?
#
loop_
_entity_poly.entity_id
_entity_poly.type
_entity_poly.pdbx_seq_one_letter_code
_entity_poly.pdbx_strand_id
1 'polypeptide(L)'
;MESNEIIKINTIEEYTELFGCPATNHPLISINRLTDVKEFIPIGNPVQLNLYTITIKDGSTCNAKYGWRDYDFKKGAISFFAPGQIHSWNEKTENSGRWGWLLTFHPDFVRKYPLGMKIGKLKFFSYETNEALHMSEAERLIVEGVMENMENEYQRNIDEHTQDIIVSQLDVLLNYSERFYTRQFRTRNSVESDVLTRFQSVLHNHFEKDKDKPVTAADIASELSMSTHYLSDMLRSLTGLNTQQHIHIYLIERAKNLLLSTNLSVNEIAFSLGFEYPQYFSRLFKSKTGQTPVEFRNMN
;
A
#
# COMPACT_ATOMS: atom_id res chain seq x y z
N MET A 1 8.59 21.28 25.86
CA MET A 1 7.80 20.93 24.66
C MET A 1 8.78 21.11 23.51
N GLU A 2 9.49 20.07 23.12
CA GLU A 2 10.31 20.10 21.92
C GLU A 2 9.36 20.14 20.72
N SER A 3 9.51 21.16 19.89
CA SER A 3 8.78 21.28 18.63
C SER A 3 9.17 20.09 17.76
N ASN A 4 8.26 19.17 17.53
CA ASN A 4 8.39 18.07 16.57
C ASN A 4 8.41 18.67 15.15
N GLU A 5 9.51 19.32 14.78
CA GLU A 5 9.66 19.91 13.46
C GLU A 5 9.89 18.79 12.44
N ILE A 6 9.07 18.75 11.38
CA ILE A 6 9.17 17.76 10.32
C ILE A 6 10.40 18.09 9.47
N ILE A 7 11.37 17.18 9.43
CA ILE A 7 12.54 17.28 8.54
C ILE A 7 12.08 16.98 7.11
N LYS A 8 12.31 17.91 6.19
CA LYS A 8 11.97 17.72 4.77
C LYS A 8 13.20 17.42 3.96
N ILE A 9 13.15 16.33 3.19
CA ILE A 9 14.23 15.88 2.31
C ILE A 9 13.74 15.96 0.87
N ASN A 10 14.39 16.79 0.06
CA ASN A 10 14.00 17.08 -1.33
C ASN A 10 15.02 16.59 -2.35
N THR A 11 16.28 16.40 -1.95
CA THR A 11 17.39 16.03 -2.85
C THR A 11 18.02 14.71 -2.43
N ILE A 12 18.71 14.08 -3.37
CA ILE A 12 19.47 12.85 -3.11
C ILE A 12 20.64 13.14 -2.15
N GLU A 13 21.26 14.31 -2.27
CA GLU A 13 22.36 14.71 -1.39
C GLU A 13 21.89 14.83 0.07
N GLU A 14 20.81 15.58 0.34
CA GLU A 14 20.18 15.65 1.67
C GLU A 14 19.84 14.27 2.23
N TYR A 15 19.34 13.37 1.35
CA TYR A 15 19.00 12.00 1.73
C TYR A 15 20.25 11.21 2.13
N THR A 16 21.30 11.23 1.31
CA THR A 16 22.52 10.45 1.56
C THR A 16 23.25 10.96 2.82
N GLU A 17 23.27 12.26 3.05
CA GLU A 17 23.83 12.84 4.28
C GLU A 17 23.05 12.41 5.53
N LEU A 18 21.70 12.54 5.50
CA LEU A 18 20.86 12.22 6.66
C LEU A 18 20.91 10.73 7.02
N PHE A 19 20.93 9.86 6.01
CA PHE A 19 20.88 8.40 6.20
C PHE A 19 22.26 7.73 6.20
N GLY A 20 23.37 8.51 6.22
CA GLY A 20 24.72 7.98 6.28
C GLY A 20 25.10 7.09 5.08
N CYS A 21 24.51 7.35 3.91
CA CYS A 21 24.81 6.65 2.69
C CYS A 21 26.15 7.14 2.08
N PRO A 22 26.83 6.33 1.26
CA PRO A 22 27.94 6.81 0.44
C PRO A 22 27.55 8.01 -0.43
N ALA A 23 28.53 8.86 -0.74
CA ALA A 23 28.30 10.00 -1.64
C ALA A 23 27.77 9.53 -3.00
N THR A 24 26.79 10.26 -3.52
CA THR A 24 26.16 9.91 -4.80
C THR A 24 26.96 10.39 -5.99
N ASN A 25 26.98 9.59 -7.05
CA ASN A 25 27.58 9.96 -8.33
C ASN A 25 26.56 10.64 -9.27
N HIS A 26 25.27 10.65 -8.90
CA HIS A 26 24.20 11.17 -9.76
C HIS A 26 23.22 12.02 -8.93
N PRO A 27 22.84 13.25 -9.38
CA PRO A 27 22.02 14.17 -8.59
C PRO A 27 20.57 13.71 -8.37
N LEU A 28 20.07 12.76 -9.18
CA LEU A 28 18.66 12.34 -9.15
C LEU A 28 18.43 10.91 -8.69
N ILE A 29 19.48 10.12 -8.45
CA ILE A 29 19.36 8.73 -7.99
C ILE A 29 20.54 8.35 -7.11
N SER A 30 20.29 7.46 -6.14
CA SER A 30 21.30 6.81 -5.31
C SER A 30 20.98 5.33 -5.17
N ILE A 31 21.97 4.46 -5.41
CA ILE A 31 21.89 3.01 -5.27
C ILE A 31 22.98 2.57 -4.31
N ASN A 32 22.62 2.05 -3.14
CA ASN A 32 23.57 1.67 -2.09
C ASN A 32 23.29 0.25 -1.62
N ARG A 33 24.34 -0.52 -1.33
CA ARG A 33 24.22 -1.74 -0.54
C ARG A 33 23.91 -1.37 0.91
N LEU A 34 23.08 -2.15 1.58
CA LEU A 34 22.78 -1.92 3.00
C LEU A 34 24.03 -2.09 3.88
N THR A 35 25.02 -2.85 3.43
CA THR A 35 26.35 -2.98 4.08
C THR A 35 27.14 -1.68 4.11
N ASP A 36 26.90 -0.79 3.15
CA ASP A 36 27.68 0.44 2.96
C ASP A 36 27.03 1.64 3.67
N VAL A 37 25.81 1.48 4.18
CA VAL A 37 25.07 2.49 4.94
C VAL A 37 25.54 2.49 6.39
N LYS A 38 26.21 3.54 6.82
CA LYS A 38 26.91 3.60 8.11
C LYS A 38 25.99 3.75 9.32
N GLU A 39 24.98 4.56 9.23
CA GLU A 39 23.98 4.70 10.29
C GLU A 39 22.62 5.04 9.68
N PHE A 40 21.59 4.39 10.20
CA PHE A 40 20.22 4.67 9.78
C PHE A 40 19.58 5.55 10.84
N ILE A 41 19.31 6.83 10.58
CA ILE A 41 18.60 7.64 11.51
C ILE A 41 18.13 8.99 11.13
N PRO A 42 16.96 9.52 11.45
CA PRO A 42 16.81 10.26 12.70
C PRO A 42 15.80 9.61 13.64
N ILE A 43 16.27 9.19 14.79
CA ILE A 43 15.39 8.65 15.82
C ILE A 43 14.55 9.79 16.39
N GLY A 44 13.22 9.60 16.39
CA GLY A 44 12.29 10.47 17.12
C GLY A 44 11.73 11.66 16.33
N ASN A 45 12.37 12.11 15.25
CA ASN A 45 11.82 13.19 14.44
C ASN A 45 11.10 12.66 13.20
N PRO A 46 9.89 13.14 12.86
CA PRO A 46 9.23 12.79 11.62
C PRO A 46 9.99 13.38 10.42
N VAL A 47 10.21 12.56 9.39
CA VAL A 47 10.87 12.96 8.14
C VAL A 47 9.91 12.85 6.99
N GLN A 48 9.72 13.90 6.22
CA GLN A 48 8.98 13.92 4.98
C GLN A 48 9.96 13.73 3.81
N LEU A 49 9.89 12.61 3.12
CA LEU A 49 10.69 12.33 1.94
C LEU A 49 9.93 12.75 0.68
N ASN A 50 10.50 13.66 -0.12
CA ASN A 50 9.99 14.04 -1.44
C ASN A 50 10.66 13.23 -2.58
N LEU A 51 11.10 12.04 -2.25
CA LEU A 51 11.80 11.08 -3.08
C LEU A 51 11.07 9.74 -3.08
N TYR A 52 11.17 8.99 -4.18
CA TYR A 52 10.84 7.57 -4.15
C TYR A 52 11.96 6.80 -3.47
N THR A 53 11.61 5.88 -2.57
CA THR A 53 12.58 5.00 -1.92
C THR A 53 12.10 3.56 -1.98
N ILE A 54 13.00 2.66 -2.37
CA ILE A 54 12.77 1.21 -2.42
C ILE A 54 13.85 0.57 -1.55
N THR A 55 13.44 -0.10 -0.48
CA THR A 55 14.35 -0.83 0.42
C THR A 55 14.16 -2.32 0.20
N ILE A 56 15.23 -3.01 -0.14
CA ILE A 56 15.27 -4.47 -0.30
C ILE A 56 16.19 -5.00 0.78
N LYS A 57 15.70 -5.92 1.61
CA LYS A 57 16.47 -6.44 2.75
C LYS A 57 16.10 -7.87 3.11
N ASP A 58 17.00 -8.55 3.86
CA ASP A 58 16.68 -9.79 4.52
C ASP A 58 15.50 -9.63 5.48
N GLY A 59 14.65 -10.67 5.53
CA GLY A 59 13.46 -10.67 6.39
C GLY A 59 13.72 -10.81 7.89
N SER A 60 14.99 -10.91 8.33
CA SER A 60 15.38 -11.32 9.67
C SER A 60 15.03 -10.36 10.81
N THR A 61 14.55 -9.16 10.55
CA THR A 61 14.25 -8.15 11.58
C THR A 61 12.87 -7.53 11.51
N CYS A 62 12.02 -7.93 10.59
CA CYS A 62 10.62 -7.57 10.65
C CYS A 62 9.87 -8.61 11.47
N ASN A 63 9.68 -8.34 12.77
CA ASN A 63 8.64 -8.97 13.60
C ASN A 63 7.26 -8.46 13.14
N ALA A 64 6.99 -8.48 11.86
CA ALA A 64 5.71 -8.14 11.32
C ALA A 64 4.77 -9.29 11.56
N LYS A 65 3.90 -9.15 12.56
CA LYS A 65 2.75 -10.02 12.74
C LYS A 65 1.75 -9.69 11.67
N TYR A 66 1.51 -10.62 10.76
CA TYR A 66 0.36 -10.57 9.88
C TYR A 66 -0.82 -11.26 10.57
N GLY A 67 -1.74 -10.49 11.11
CA GLY A 67 -2.79 -11.01 11.97
C GLY A 67 -2.21 -11.73 13.20
N TRP A 68 -2.68 -12.95 13.50
CA TRP A 68 -2.26 -13.74 14.67
C TRP A 68 -1.14 -14.76 14.39
N ARG A 69 -0.57 -14.79 13.18
CA ARG A 69 0.49 -15.74 12.79
C ARG A 69 1.80 -15.03 12.53
N ASP A 70 2.87 -15.53 13.13
CA ASP A 70 4.23 -15.19 12.76
C ASP A 70 4.51 -15.79 11.37
N TYR A 71 4.78 -14.95 10.39
CA TYR A 71 5.20 -15.39 9.05
C TYR A 71 6.72 -15.52 9.02
N ASP A 72 7.22 -16.60 8.43
CA ASP A 72 8.65 -16.81 8.22
C ASP A 72 9.17 -15.95 7.08
N PHE A 73 9.53 -14.70 7.39
CA PHE A 73 10.07 -13.71 6.45
C PHE A 73 11.57 -13.83 6.21
N LYS A 74 12.15 -14.99 6.49
CA LYS A 74 13.61 -15.23 6.40
C LYS A 74 14.20 -15.05 5.00
N LYS A 75 13.39 -14.87 3.96
CA LYS A 75 13.84 -14.92 2.56
C LYS A 75 13.91 -13.58 1.83
N GLY A 76 13.58 -12.49 2.47
CA GLY A 76 13.68 -11.13 1.94
C GLY A 76 12.36 -10.38 1.82
N ALA A 77 12.43 -9.06 2.01
CA ALA A 77 11.30 -8.15 1.89
C ALA A 77 11.66 -6.90 1.08
N ILE A 78 10.67 -6.36 0.36
CA ILE A 78 10.76 -5.07 -0.33
C ILE A 78 9.73 -4.11 0.25
N SER A 79 10.18 -2.91 0.61
CA SER A 79 9.33 -1.79 1.02
C SER A 79 9.44 -0.66 0.02
N PHE A 80 8.31 0.02 -0.25
CA PHE A 80 8.20 1.09 -1.22
C PHE A 80 7.66 2.35 -0.54
N PHE A 81 8.28 3.49 -0.81
CA PHE A 81 7.87 4.79 -0.28
C PHE A 81 7.73 5.80 -1.40
N ALA A 82 6.60 6.50 -1.44
CA ALA A 82 6.32 7.55 -2.41
C ALA A 82 6.75 8.94 -1.89
N PRO A 83 7.00 9.90 -2.79
CA PRO A 83 7.21 11.29 -2.40
C PRO A 83 6.06 11.87 -1.57
N GLY A 84 6.41 12.68 -0.57
CA GLY A 84 5.46 13.34 0.32
C GLY A 84 5.02 12.54 1.54
N GLN A 85 5.37 11.27 1.64
CA GLN A 85 5.09 10.47 2.82
C GLN A 85 5.97 10.88 4.01
N ILE A 86 5.37 10.84 5.22
CA ILE A 86 6.05 11.15 6.48
C ILE A 86 6.36 9.83 7.19
N HIS A 87 7.61 9.67 7.58
CA HIS A 87 8.12 8.50 8.27
C HIS A 87 8.73 8.89 9.63
N SER A 88 8.53 8.01 10.60
CA SER A 88 9.18 8.11 11.92
C SER A 88 9.83 6.77 12.25
N TRP A 89 11.05 6.81 12.74
CA TRP A 89 11.79 5.62 13.18
C TRP A 89 12.00 5.71 14.69
N ASN A 90 11.46 4.74 15.43
CA ASN A 90 11.51 4.73 16.90
C ASN A 90 12.70 3.96 17.46
N GLU A 91 13.37 3.17 16.62
CA GLU A 91 14.51 2.33 17.04
C GLU A 91 15.67 2.43 16.05
N LYS A 92 16.89 2.34 16.59
CA LYS A 92 18.09 2.16 15.77
C LYS A 92 18.01 0.83 15.04
N THR A 93 18.01 0.89 13.73
CA THR A 93 18.10 -0.32 12.93
C THR A 93 19.57 -0.54 12.60
N GLU A 94 20.20 -1.53 13.23
CA GLU A 94 21.54 -1.95 12.84
C GLU A 94 21.49 -2.59 11.45
N ASN A 95 22.09 -1.94 10.46
CA ASN A 95 22.14 -2.43 9.08
C ASN A 95 23.46 -3.12 8.74
N SER A 96 24.44 -3.10 9.64
CA SER A 96 25.77 -3.69 9.42
C SER A 96 25.67 -5.19 9.11
N GLY A 97 26.20 -5.59 7.96
CA GLY A 97 26.28 -6.98 7.52
C GLY A 97 25.00 -7.57 6.90
N ARG A 98 23.97 -6.76 6.60
CA ARG A 98 22.72 -7.21 6.02
C ARG A 98 22.76 -7.22 4.50
N TRP A 99 22.21 -8.29 3.90
CA TRP A 99 21.98 -8.36 2.46
C TRP A 99 20.89 -7.37 2.05
N GLY A 100 21.11 -6.69 0.93
CA GLY A 100 20.09 -5.87 0.31
C GLY A 100 20.56 -4.52 -0.22
N TRP A 101 19.60 -3.73 -0.70
CA TRP A 101 19.82 -2.44 -1.34
C TRP A 101 18.86 -1.37 -0.82
N LEU A 102 19.36 -0.15 -0.85
CA LEU A 102 18.60 1.07 -0.66
C LEU A 102 18.67 1.87 -1.98
N LEU A 103 17.58 1.88 -2.71
CA LEU A 103 17.40 2.60 -3.97
C LEU A 103 16.54 3.82 -3.71
N THR A 104 17.07 5.02 -3.95
CA THR A 104 16.34 6.29 -3.77
C THR A 104 16.48 7.14 -5.02
N PHE A 105 15.39 7.72 -5.52
CA PHE A 105 15.42 8.57 -6.70
C PHE A 105 14.40 9.71 -6.65
N HIS A 106 14.80 10.84 -7.22
CA HIS A 106 13.93 11.99 -7.38
C HIS A 106 12.88 11.73 -8.47
N PRO A 107 11.63 12.22 -8.35
CA PRO A 107 10.60 12.05 -9.39
C PRO A 107 11.05 12.47 -10.79
N ASP A 108 11.91 13.47 -10.90
CA ASP A 108 12.42 13.94 -12.19
C ASP A 108 13.31 12.91 -12.92
N PHE A 109 13.89 11.96 -12.18
CA PHE A 109 14.69 10.88 -12.78
C PHE A 109 13.89 10.05 -13.79
N VAL A 110 12.61 9.83 -13.52
CA VAL A 110 11.72 9.02 -14.37
C VAL A 110 10.72 9.85 -15.17
N ARG A 111 10.65 11.16 -14.96
CA ARG A 111 9.58 12.04 -15.48
C ARG A 111 9.43 11.99 -16.99
N LYS A 112 10.54 11.98 -17.75
CA LYS A 112 10.55 11.95 -19.22
C LYS A 112 10.25 10.58 -19.84
N TYR A 113 10.17 9.52 -19.02
CA TYR A 113 9.93 8.15 -19.46
C TYR A 113 8.48 7.73 -19.26
N PRO A 114 7.98 6.70 -19.98
CA PRO A 114 6.67 6.12 -19.73
C PRO A 114 6.46 5.69 -18.26
N LEU A 115 7.55 5.29 -17.61
CA LEU A 115 7.55 4.94 -16.18
C LEU A 115 7.08 6.11 -15.30
N GLY A 116 7.44 7.36 -15.61
CA GLY A 116 6.99 8.54 -14.87
C GLY A 116 5.46 8.71 -14.81
N MET A 117 4.76 8.31 -15.88
CA MET A 117 3.28 8.30 -15.90
C MET A 117 2.67 7.07 -15.22
N LYS A 118 3.41 5.97 -15.18
CA LYS A 118 2.98 4.68 -14.63
C LYS A 118 3.16 4.63 -13.11
N ILE A 119 4.30 5.14 -12.59
CA ILE A 119 4.72 4.94 -11.20
C ILE A 119 3.71 5.46 -10.18
N GLY A 120 3.06 6.60 -10.45
CA GLY A 120 2.01 7.17 -9.60
C GLY A 120 0.73 6.32 -9.52
N LYS A 121 0.58 5.31 -10.40
CA LYS A 121 -0.55 4.36 -10.40
C LYS A 121 -0.23 3.06 -9.67
N LEU A 122 1.03 2.83 -9.32
CA LEU A 122 1.48 1.65 -8.59
C LEU A 122 1.13 1.80 -7.10
N LYS A 123 0.07 1.15 -6.68
CA LYS A 123 -0.55 1.33 -5.37
C LYS A 123 0.31 0.90 -4.20
N PHE A 124 1.24 -0.02 -4.42
CA PHE A 124 2.13 -0.49 -3.35
C PHE A 124 3.08 0.59 -2.82
N PHE A 125 3.24 1.71 -3.52
CA PHE A 125 3.88 2.89 -2.95
C PHE A 125 3.04 3.61 -1.86
N SER A 126 1.75 3.25 -1.75
CA SER A 126 0.85 3.76 -0.71
C SER A 126 0.56 2.74 0.38
N TYR A 127 1.26 1.60 0.36
CA TYR A 127 1.12 0.57 1.40
C TYR A 127 1.95 0.95 2.64
N GLU A 128 1.51 0.48 3.80
CA GLU A 128 2.25 0.66 5.03
C GLU A 128 3.47 -0.29 5.11
N THR A 129 4.44 0.05 5.95
CA THR A 129 5.68 -0.74 6.09
C THR A 129 5.43 -2.19 6.50
N ASN A 130 4.38 -2.45 7.31
CA ASN A 130 3.94 -3.78 7.70
C ASN A 130 3.27 -4.57 6.56
N GLU A 131 3.00 -3.92 5.43
CA GLU A 131 2.44 -4.50 4.20
C GLU A 131 3.52 -4.73 3.13
N ALA A 132 4.78 -4.82 3.54
CA ALA A 132 5.91 -5.07 2.67
C ALA A 132 5.71 -6.30 1.78
N LEU A 133 6.29 -6.27 0.58
CA LEU A 133 6.32 -7.41 -0.30
C LEU A 133 7.30 -8.47 0.23
N HIS A 134 6.82 -9.69 0.42
CA HIS A 134 7.64 -10.82 0.84
C HIS A 134 7.98 -11.71 -0.35
N MET A 135 9.27 -11.98 -0.51
CA MET A 135 9.80 -12.74 -1.63
C MET A 135 10.03 -14.20 -1.27
N SER A 136 9.74 -15.10 -2.22
CA SER A 136 10.29 -16.44 -2.22
C SER A 136 11.77 -16.42 -2.62
N GLU A 137 12.49 -17.53 -2.42
CA GLU A 137 13.90 -17.63 -2.82
C GLU A 137 14.11 -17.37 -4.32
N ALA A 138 13.23 -17.92 -5.17
CA ALA A 138 13.30 -17.70 -6.61
C ALA A 138 13.05 -16.24 -7.00
N GLU A 139 12.12 -15.57 -6.31
CA GLU A 139 11.82 -14.15 -6.53
C GLU A 139 12.97 -13.26 -6.03
N ARG A 140 13.61 -13.64 -4.92
CA ARG A 140 14.81 -12.96 -4.41
C ARG A 140 15.94 -12.97 -5.43
N LEU A 141 16.23 -14.11 -6.04
CA LEU A 141 17.26 -14.21 -7.08
C LEU A 141 16.96 -13.33 -8.31
N ILE A 142 15.69 -13.21 -8.70
CA ILE A 142 15.29 -12.31 -9.80
C ILE A 142 15.58 -10.86 -9.42
N VAL A 143 15.14 -10.43 -8.23
CA VAL A 143 15.35 -9.06 -7.74
C VAL A 143 16.84 -8.75 -7.59
N GLU A 144 17.61 -9.69 -7.04
CA GLU A 144 19.07 -9.59 -6.90
C GLU A 144 19.74 -9.32 -8.24
N GLY A 145 19.43 -10.11 -9.27
CA GLY A 145 20.01 -9.91 -10.61
C GLY A 145 19.64 -8.56 -11.23
N VAL A 146 18.40 -8.06 -11.02
CA VAL A 146 17.99 -6.74 -11.50
C VAL A 146 18.74 -5.63 -10.74
N MET A 147 18.87 -5.74 -9.42
CA MET A 147 19.57 -4.76 -8.60
C MET A 147 21.08 -4.72 -8.90
N GLU A 148 21.71 -5.87 -9.10
CA GLU A 148 23.11 -5.95 -9.48
C GLU A 148 23.37 -5.29 -10.84
N ASN A 149 22.49 -5.48 -11.81
CA ASN A 149 22.60 -4.81 -13.11
C ASN A 149 22.48 -3.29 -12.97
N MET A 150 21.53 -2.78 -12.17
CA MET A 150 21.40 -1.35 -11.92
C MET A 150 22.61 -0.79 -11.16
N GLU A 151 23.10 -1.48 -10.15
CA GLU A 151 24.26 -1.09 -9.36
C GLU A 151 25.53 -1.04 -10.25
N ASN A 152 25.76 -2.06 -11.05
CA ASN A 152 26.89 -2.10 -11.98
C ASN A 152 26.85 -0.94 -12.99
N GLU A 153 25.67 -0.58 -13.48
CA GLU A 153 25.50 0.57 -14.38
C GLU A 153 25.74 1.90 -13.64
N TYR A 154 25.20 2.03 -12.43
CA TYR A 154 25.33 3.21 -11.58
C TYR A 154 26.79 3.50 -11.18
N GLN A 155 27.63 2.46 -11.01
CA GLN A 155 29.04 2.58 -10.62
C GLN A 155 29.98 2.89 -11.80
N ARG A 156 29.49 2.79 -13.04
CA ARG A 156 30.27 3.13 -14.23
C ARG A 156 30.36 4.64 -14.43
N ASN A 157 31.21 5.05 -15.39
CA ASN A 157 31.21 6.45 -15.84
C ASN A 157 29.84 6.78 -16.45
N ILE A 158 29.23 7.85 -15.97
CA ILE A 158 27.91 8.30 -16.44
C ILE A 158 28.05 8.79 -17.90
N ASP A 159 27.20 8.26 -18.77
CA ASP A 159 27.06 8.67 -20.15
C ASP A 159 25.59 8.95 -20.52
N GLU A 160 25.30 9.24 -21.78
CA GLU A 160 23.97 9.58 -22.28
C GLU A 160 22.96 8.41 -22.18
N HIS A 161 23.43 7.15 -22.06
CA HIS A 161 22.60 5.95 -22.01
C HIS A 161 22.38 5.45 -20.58
N THR A 162 23.19 5.85 -19.63
CA THR A 162 23.13 5.38 -18.23
C THR A 162 21.73 5.52 -17.61
N GLN A 163 21.09 6.69 -17.79
CA GLN A 163 19.75 6.92 -17.28
C GLN A 163 18.70 6.02 -17.94
N ASP A 164 18.78 5.80 -19.26
CA ASP A 164 17.86 4.95 -20.03
C ASP A 164 17.96 3.49 -19.56
N ILE A 165 19.17 2.99 -19.33
CA ILE A 165 19.44 1.64 -18.84
C ILE A 165 18.88 1.46 -17.43
N ILE A 166 19.19 2.37 -16.50
CA ILE A 166 18.73 2.28 -15.12
C ILE A 166 17.19 2.37 -15.04
N VAL A 167 16.56 3.28 -15.81
CA VAL A 167 15.09 3.41 -15.81
C VAL A 167 14.42 2.15 -16.39
N SER A 168 15.03 1.51 -17.39
CA SER A 168 14.54 0.24 -17.94
C SER A 168 14.59 -0.89 -16.91
N GLN A 169 15.69 -1.01 -16.17
CA GLN A 169 15.83 -1.99 -15.08
C GLN A 169 14.87 -1.68 -13.92
N LEU A 170 14.66 -0.40 -13.58
CA LEU A 170 13.69 0.01 -12.57
C LEU A 170 12.26 -0.37 -12.99
N ASP A 171 11.88 -0.20 -14.25
CA ASP A 171 10.56 -0.64 -14.74
C ASP A 171 10.41 -2.16 -14.63
N VAL A 172 11.46 -2.93 -14.91
CA VAL A 172 11.49 -4.38 -14.72
C VAL A 172 11.28 -4.74 -13.24
N LEU A 173 12.00 -4.10 -12.31
CA LEU A 173 11.85 -4.31 -10.86
C LEU A 173 10.41 -4.07 -10.41
N LEU A 174 9.80 -2.96 -10.83
CA LEU A 174 8.45 -2.58 -10.44
C LEU A 174 7.38 -3.52 -11.04
N ASN A 175 7.58 -4.01 -12.27
CA ASN A 175 6.70 -5.01 -12.89
C ASN A 175 6.76 -6.36 -12.15
N TYR A 176 7.96 -6.82 -11.75
CA TYR A 176 8.09 -8.01 -10.91
C TYR A 176 7.45 -7.81 -9.54
N SER A 177 7.61 -6.65 -8.94
CA SER A 177 7.00 -6.33 -7.65
C SER A 177 5.48 -6.38 -7.69
N GLU A 178 4.85 -5.85 -8.75
CA GLU A 178 3.40 -5.94 -8.96
C GLU A 178 2.94 -7.39 -9.12
N ARG A 179 3.69 -8.21 -9.90
CA ARG A 179 3.43 -9.64 -10.05
C ARG A 179 3.54 -10.38 -8.71
N PHE A 180 4.56 -10.06 -7.91
CA PHE A 180 4.80 -10.73 -6.63
C PHE A 180 3.77 -10.33 -5.58
N TYR A 181 3.31 -9.08 -5.55
CA TYR A 181 2.15 -8.68 -4.73
C TYR A 181 0.89 -9.44 -5.14
N THR A 182 0.63 -9.57 -6.45
CA THR A 182 -0.51 -10.36 -6.94
C THR A 182 -0.42 -11.82 -6.49
N ARG A 183 0.77 -12.44 -6.56
CA ARG A 183 1.02 -13.77 -6.02
C ARG A 183 0.83 -13.77 -4.49
N GLN A 184 1.41 -12.81 -3.77
CA GLN A 184 1.28 -12.69 -2.31
C GLN A 184 -0.18 -12.63 -1.89
N PHE A 185 -1.01 -11.88 -2.59
CA PHE A 185 -2.44 -11.84 -2.34
C PHE A 185 -3.13 -13.19 -2.61
N ARG A 186 -2.76 -13.93 -3.67
CA ARG A 186 -3.37 -15.22 -4.05
C ARG A 186 -2.94 -16.40 -3.17
N THR A 187 -1.68 -16.47 -2.77
CA THR A 187 -1.16 -17.61 -1.98
C THR A 187 -1.55 -17.57 -0.51
N ARG A 188 -2.15 -16.49 -0.05
CA ARG A 188 -2.75 -16.36 1.28
C ARG A 188 -4.10 -17.05 1.42
N ASN A 189 -4.51 -17.91 0.48
CA ASN A 189 -5.83 -18.54 0.42
C ASN A 189 -6.34 -19.23 1.71
N SER A 190 -5.47 -19.69 2.61
CA SER A 190 -5.89 -20.19 3.93
C SER A 190 -6.07 -19.09 4.99
N VAL A 191 -5.39 -17.94 4.82
CA VAL A 191 -5.54 -16.73 5.66
C VAL A 191 -6.60 -15.80 5.07
N GLU A 192 -6.89 -15.91 3.79
CA GLU A 192 -7.82 -15.13 2.99
C GLU A 192 -9.27 -15.38 3.35
N SER A 193 -9.63 -16.63 3.61
CA SER A 193 -10.91 -16.98 4.24
C SER A 193 -11.09 -16.25 5.57
N ASP A 194 -10.00 -16.06 6.32
CA ASP A 194 -10.01 -15.32 7.57
C ASP A 194 -10.18 -13.80 7.35
N VAL A 195 -9.47 -13.20 6.40
CA VAL A 195 -9.59 -11.74 6.15
C VAL A 195 -10.95 -11.39 5.56
N LEU A 196 -11.47 -12.15 4.61
CA LEU A 196 -12.81 -11.92 4.07
C LEU A 196 -13.87 -12.11 5.17
N THR A 197 -13.73 -13.14 5.98
CA THR A 197 -14.60 -13.40 7.14
C THR A 197 -14.50 -12.28 8.17
N ARG A 198 -13.28 -11.82 8.50
CA ARG A 198 -13.06 -10.67 9.39
C ARG A 198 -13.62 -9.38 8.81
N PHE A 199 -13.41 -9.12 7.53
CA PHE A 199 -13.99 -7.98 6.82
C PHE A 199 -15.52 -7.99 6.92
N GLN A 200 -16.15 -9.14 6.62
CA GLN A 200 -17.59 -9.30 6.74
C GLN A 200 -18.09 -9.12 8.19
N SER A 201 -17.34 -9.63 9.17
CA SER A 201 -17.66 -9.49 10.59
C SER A 201 -17.55 -8.03 11.05
N VAL A 202 -16.49 -7.30 10.64
CA VAL A 202 -16.32 -5.87 10.93
C VAL A 202 -17.47 -5.07 10.34
N LEU A 203 -17.79 -5.34 9.07
CA LEU A 203 -18.88 -4.66 8.38
C LEU A 203 -20.24 -4.93 9.04
N HIS A 204 -20.50 -6.17 9.43
CA HIS A 204 -21.72 -6.55 10.16
C HIS A 204 -21.80 -5.88 11.53
N ASN A 205 -20.74 -5.95 12.32
CA ASN A 205 -20.68 -5.38 13.66
C ASN A 205 -20.85 -3.85 13.66
N HIS A 206 -20.32 -3.17 12.64
CA HIS A 206 -20.49 -1.73 12.50
C HIS A 206 -21.98 -1.36 12.44
N PHE A 207 -22.75 -2.04 11.60
CA PHE A 207 -24.18 -1.77 11.42
C PHE A 207 -25.06 -2.28 12.57
N GLU A 208 -24.57 -3.15 13.43
CA GLU A 208 -25.29 -3.56 14.65
C GLU A 208 -25.06 -2.57 15.81
N LYS A 209 -23.87 -1.97 15.90
CA LYS A 209 -23.49 -1.07 17.00
C LYS A 209 -23.79 0.40 16.71
N ASP A 210 -23.43 0.88 15.51
CA ASP A 210 -23.48 2.29 15.11
C ASP A 210 -24.43 2.46 13.90
N LYS A 211 -25.73 2.24 14.14
CA LYS A 211 -26.77 2.20 13.08
C LYS A 211 -26.88 3.46 12.21
N ASP A 212 -26.42 4.61 12.71
CA ASP A 212 -26.64 5.91 12.09
C ASP A 212 -25.38 6.51 11.46
N LYS A 213 -24.25 5.81 11.48
CA LYS A 213 -22.99 6.31 10.90
C LYS A 213 -22.66 5.63 9.57
N PRO A 214 -22.28 6.40 8.54
CA PRO A 214 -21.78 5.80 7.30
C PRO A 214 -20.49 5.03 7.58
N VAL A 215 -20.42 3.79 7.10
CA VAL A 215 -19.18 3.01 7.13
C VAL A 215 -18.33 3.38 5.93
N THR A 216 -17.05 3.68 6.17
CA THR A 216 -16.09 3.96 5.10
C THR A 216 -15.07 2.83 4.95
N ALA A 217 -14.41 2.78 3.79
CA ALA A 217 -13.29 1.87 3.58
C ALA A 217 -12.14 2.12 4.57
N ALA A 218 -11.97 3.36 5.03
CA ALA A 218 -10.95 3.73 6.01
C ALA A 218 -11.25 3.17 7.40
N ASP A 219 -12.51 3.21 7.84
CA ASP A 219 -12.92 2.68 9.14
C ASP A 219 -12.64 1.16 9.21
N ILE A 220 -13.05 0.42 8.16
CA ILE A 220 -12.83 -1.02 8.11
C ILE A 220 -11.34 -1.35 8.02
N ALA A 221 -10.58 -0.64 7.21
CA ALA A 221 -9.15 -0.85 7.07
C ALA A 221 -8.42 -0.61 8.41
N SER A 222 -8.79 0.45 9.12
CA SER A 222 -8.26 0.76 10.47
C SER A 222 -8.57 -0.35 11.47
N GLU A 223 -9.81 -0.87 11.51
CA GLU A 223 -10.20 -1.95 12.43
C GLU A 223 -9.47 -3.27 12.10
N LEU A 224 -9.16 -3.50 10.81
CA LEU A 224 -8.37 -4.65 10.37
C LEU A 224 -6.86 -4.43 10.49
N SER A 225 -6.41 -3.24 10.93
CA SER A 225 -4.99 -2.85 11.00
C SER A 225 -4.29 -2.94 9.64
N MET A 226 -4.96 -2.42 8.59
CA MET A 226 -4.50 -2.41 7.20
C MET A 226 -4.65 -1.02 6.59
N SER A 227 -3.82 -0.70 5.58
CA SER A 227 -4.08 0.47 4.74
C SER A 227 -5.30 0.25 3.84
N THR A 228 -6.01 1.33 3.50
CA THR A 228 -7.18 1.27 2.60
C THR A 228 -6.85 0.71 1.24
N HIS A 229 -5.65 1.02 0.73
CA HIS A 229 -5.16 0.54 -0.57
C HIS A 229 -4.88 -0.96 -0.53
N TYR A 230 -4.16 -1.42 0.48
CA TYR A 230 -3.83 -2.83 0.67
C TYR A 230 -5.09 -3.69 0.82
N LEU A 231 -6.02 -3.29 1.71
CA LEU A 231 -7.30 -3.99 1.89
C LEU A 231 -8.09 -4.07 0.57
N SER A 232 -8.15 -2.96 -0.18
CA SER A 232 -8.88 -2.89 -1.44
C SER A 232 -8.28 -3.81 -2.51
N ASP A 233 -6.96 -3.86 -2.62
CA ASP A 233 -6.29 -4.70 -3.63
C ASP A 233 -6.33 -6.18 -3.25
N MET A 234 -6.23 -6.49 -1.95
CA MET A 234 -6.42 -7.83 -1.44
C MET A 234 -7.86 -8.34 -1.70
N LEU A 235 -8.88 -7.59 -1.33
CA LEU A 235 -10.28 -7.97 -1.60
C LEU A 235 -10.53 -8.13 -3.11
N ARG A 236 -9.96 -7.24 -3.95
CA ARG A 236 -10.08 -7.36 -5.40
C ARG A 236 -9.41 -8.62 -5.94
N SER A 237 -8.25 -9.00 -5.41
CA SER A 237 -7.58 -10.25 -5.79
C SER A 237 -8.40 -11.49 -5.43
N LEU A 238 -9.09 -11.46 -4.28
CA LEU A 238 -9.89 -12.55 -3.75
C LEU A 238 -11.23 -12.73 -4.46
N THR A 239 -11.93 -11.62 -4.68
CA THR A 239 -13.35 -11.60 -5.03
C THR A 239 -13.65 -10.90 -6.36
N GLY A 240 -12.65 -10.24 -6.94
CA GLY A 240 -12.83 -9.35 -8.09
C GLY A 240 -13.37 -7.96 -7.72
N LEU A 241 -13.71 -7.70 -6.45
CA LEU A 241 -14.36 -6.48 -5.99
C LEU A 241 -13.48 -5.72 -5.00
N ASN A 242 -13.45 -4.38 -5.08
CA ASN A 242 -12.75 -3.55 -4.11
C ASN A 242 -13.58 -3.34 -2.82
N THR A 243 -12.95 -2.77 -1.78
CA THR A 243 -13.60 -2.52 -0.48
C THR A 243 -14.92 -1.75 -0.62
N GLN A 244 -14.94 -0.68 -1.41
CA GLN A 244 -16.14 0.13 -1.60
C GLN A 244 -17.28 -0.65 -2.29
N GLN A 245 -16.94 -1.51 -3.24
CA GLN A 245 -17.94 -2.35 -3.93
C GLN A 245 -18.56 -3.38 -2.97
N HIS A 246 -17.76 -3.96 -2.07
CA HIS A 246 -18.27 -4.85 -1.02
C HIS A 246 -19.21 -4.13 -0.05
N ILE A 247 -18.84 -2.91 0.40
CA ILE A 247 -19.69 -2.08 1.26
C ILE A 247 -21.03 -1.80 0.55
N HIS A 248 -20.99 -1.40 -0.72
CA HIS A 248 -22.21 -1.13 -1.50
C HIS A 248 -23.10 -2.36 -1.62
N ILE A 249 -22.53 -3.54 -1.90
CA ILE A 249 -23.31 -4.80 -1.97
C ILE A 249 -24.00 -5.07 -0.62
N TYR A 250 -23.26 -4.97 0.47
CA TYR A 250 -23.81 -5.19 1.82
C TYR A 250 -24.95 -4.22 2.12
N LEU A 251 -24.78 -2.92 1.84
CA LEU A 251 -25.82 -1.90 2.05
C LEU A 251 -27.07 -2.17 1.23
N ILE A 252 -26.93 -2.62 -0.02
CA ILE A 252 -28.07 -2.95 -0.89
C ILE A 252 -28.82 -4.17 -0.39
N GLU A 253 -28.13 -5.23 0.03
CA GLU A 253 -28.82 -6.42 0.59
C GLU A 253 -29.55 -6.08 1.89
N ARG A 254 -28.95 -5.27 2.76
CA ARG A 254 -29.60 -4.78 3.98
C ARG A 254 -30.81 -3.88 3.64
N ALA A 255 -30.68 -3.01 2.63
CA ALA A 255 -31.80 -2.18 2.17
C ALA A 255 -32.96 -3.03 1.65
N LYS A 256 -32.70 -4.06 0.86
CA LYS A 256 -33.76 -4.99 0.39
C LYS A 256 -34.51 -5.60 1.57
N ASN A 257 -33.77 -6.08 2.57
CA ASN A 257 -34.38 -6.67 3.77
C ASN A 257 -35.28 -5.65 4.49
N LEU A 258 -34.79 -4.41 4.72
CA LEU A 258 -35.58 -3.36 5.38
C LEU A 258 -36.80 -2.93 4.56
N LEU A 259 -36.67 -2.85 3.23
CA LEU A 259 -37.79 -2.50 2.34
C LEU A 259 -38.92 -3.54 2.40
N LEU A 260 -38.61 -4.83 2.57
CA LEU A 260 -39.57 -5.91 2.60
C LEU A 260 -40.09 -6.23 4.00
N SER A 261 -39.28 -6.03 5.05
CA SER A 261 -39.61 -6.44 6.41
C SER A 261 -40.15 -5.34 7.29
N THR A 262 -40.13 -4.06 6.83
CA THR A 262 -40.53 -2.92 7.64
C THR A 262 -41.43 -1.94 6.85
N ASN A 263 -42.17 -1.11 7.59
CA ASN A 263 -42.96 0.00 7.03
C ASN A 263 -42.17 1.31 6.99
N LEU A 264 -40.85 1.30 7.21
CA LEU A 264 -40.02 2.51 7.16
C LEU A 264 -40.08 3.13 5.76
N SER A 265 -40.13 4.46 5.71
CA SER A 265 -40.02 5.17 4.42
C SER A 265 -38.63 4.98 3.81
N VAL A 266 -38.52 5.20 2.51
CA VAL A 266 -37.24 5.11 1.79
C VAL A 266 -36.19 6.05 2.40
N ASN A 267 -36.61 7.21 2.89
CA ASN A 267 -35.73 8.19 3.55
C ASN A 267 -35.23 7.68 4.90
N GLU A 268 -36.12 7.10 5.71
CA GLU A 268 -35.74 6.51 7.00
C GLU A 268 -34.77 5.34 6.81
N ILE A 269 -35.00 4.50 5.80
CA ILE A 269 -34.07 3.42 5.45
C ILE A 269 -32.70 3.99 5.01
N ALA A 270 -32.69 5.03 4.18
CA ALA A 270 -31.45 5.66 3.77
C ALA A 270 -30.65 6.19 4.98
N PHE A 271 -31.30 6.88 5.91
CA PHE A 271 -30.66 7.38 7.14
C PHE A 271 -30.17 6.22 8.04
N SER A 272 -30.98 5.18 8.23
CA SER A 272 -30.58 4.01 9.04
C SER A 272 -29.42 3.22 8.44
N LEU A 273 -29.13 3.41 7.15
CA LEU A 273 -27.96 2.83 6.47
C LEU A 273 -26.76 3.80 6.41
N GLY A 274 -26.87 4.97 7.08
CA GLY A 274 -25.79 5.95 7.17
C GLY A 274 -25.66 6.86 5.94
N PHE A 275 -26.66 6.95 5.08
CA PHE A 275 -26.64 7.90 3.97
C PHE A 275 -27.06 9.30 4.45
N GLU A 276 -26.19 10.27 4.27
CA GLU A 276 -26.49 11.67 4.59
C GLU A 276 -27.61 12.24 3.71
N TYR A 277 -27.66 11.79 2.44
CA TYR A 277 -28.64 12.22 1.46
C TYR A 277 -29.39 11.04 0.83
N PRO A 278 -30.70 10.89 1.07
CA PRO A 278 -31.51 9.77 0.54
C PRO A 278 -31.50 9.60 -0.98
N GLN A 279 -31.25 10.69 -1.72
CA GLN A 279 -31.12 10.59 -3.19
C GLN A 279 -29.86 9.82 -3.62
N TYR A 280 -28.76 9.84 -2.87
CA TYR A 280 -27.59 9.02 -3.16
C TYR A 280 -27.88 7.55 -2.94
N PHE A 281 -28.58 7.22 -1.86
CA PHE A 281 -29.07 5.85 -1.62
C PHE A 281 -29.93 5.37 -2.78
N SER A 282 -30.95 6.14 -3.18
CA SER A 282 -31.87 5.76 -4.26
C SER A 282 -31.17 5.54 -5.60
N ARG A 283 -30.17 6.37 -5.93
CA ARG A 283 -29.34 6.20 -7.13
C ARG A 283 -28.48 4.93 -7.04
N LEU A 284 -27.81 4.71 -5.90
CA LEU A 284 -27.00 3.52 -5.68
C LEU A 284 -27.84 2.26 -5.79
N PHE A 285 -29.00 2.24 -5.12
CA PHE A 285 -29.94 1.11 -5.14
C PHE A 285 -30.37 0.80 -6.57
N LYS A 286 -30.83 1.81 -7.31
CA LYS A 286 -31.24 1.65 -8.73
C LYS A 286 -30.07 1.18 -9.59
N SER A 287 -28.86 1.69 -9.42
CA SER A 287 -27.70 1.28 -10.20
C SER A 287 -27.29 -0.17 -9.97
N LYS A 288 -27.58 -0.73 -8.78
CA LYS A 288 -27.22 -2.10 -8.40
C LYS A 288 -28.33 -3.12 -8.61
N THR A 289 -29.59 -2.69 -8.57
CA THR A 289 -30.76 -3.58 -8.67
C THR A 289 -31.56 -3.43 -9.97
N GLY A 290 -31.32 -2.34 -10.71
CA GLY A 290 -32.11 -1.96 -11.89
C GLY A 290 -33.41 -1.24 -11.56
N GLN A 291 -33.85 -1.22 -10.30
CA GLN A 291 -35.13 -0.69 -9.82
C GLN A 291 -34.92 0.37 -8.74
N THR A 292 -35.84 1.32 -8.62
CA THR A 292 -35.86 2.23 -7.47
C THR A 292 -36.28 1.47 -6.19
N PRO A 293 -35.94 1.98 -4.98
CA PRO A 293 -36.38 1.37 -3.72
C PRO A 293 -37.91 1.23 -3.62
N VAL A 294 -38.66 2.21 -4.15
CA VAL A 294 -40.13 2.18 -4.16
C VAL A 294 -40.68 1.11 -5.10
N GLU A 295 -40.14 1.02 -6.32
CA GLU A 295 -40.51 -0.03 -7.28
C GLU A 295 -40.23 -1.42 -6.69
N PHE A 296 -39.04 -1.60 -6.06
CA PHE A 296 -38.65 -2.85 -5.44
C PHE A 296 -39.62 -3.28 -4.33
N ARG A 297 -40.04 -2.35 -3.46
CA ARG A 297 -41.02 -2.62 -2.40
C ARG A 297 -42.39 -3.02 -2.93
N ASN A 298 -42.84 -2.40 -4.02
CA ASN A 298 -44.19 -2.60 -4.55
C ASN A 298 -44.30 -3.88 -5.42
N MET A 299 -43.20 -4.45 -5.87
CA MET A 299 -43.14 -5.65 -6.71
C MET A 299 -43.02 -6.96 -5.91
N ASN A 300 -42.64 -6.87 -4.65
CA ASN A 300 -42.48 -8.00 -3.76
C ASN A 300 -43.35 -7.83 -2.47
#